data_5120ab00bba2e638cf9a6e9934cf0e04
#
_entry.id   5120ab00bba2e638cf9a6e9934cf0e04
#
_cell.length_a   1.000
_cell.length_b   1.000
_cell.length_c   1.000
_cell.angle_alpha   90.00
_cell.angle_beta   90.00
_cell.angle_gamma   90.00
#
_symmetry.space_group_name_H-M   'P 1'
#
loop_
_entity.id
_entity.type
_entity.pdbx_description
1 polymer ?
#
loop_
_entity_poly.entity_id
_entity_poly.type
_entity_poly.pdbx_seq_one_letter_code
_entity_poly.pdbx_strand_id
1 'polypeptide(L)'
;MLIRAKSLIGILIVGDITPTKALELHQKMWEIRLFELSASRLYKEGTLPGFIHLSIGQEACAVGACLALESNDYITSTHRGHGHCLAKGAAPGAMMAELAGKATGYSKGRGGSMHIADVAVGVLGANGIVGQSAPLACGAAYTAQVKKTKQLALAFFGEGATGAGPVHEAMNIAAIWKLPVIFFCESNRYAELSPYDVHVSVPNVSVRAHNYGFRGLTVDGSNVAEIYKAVSTAAADVRGGNGPVFIEAKTHRWHGHYEGDPMTYLRPADRDTEIRVDPIMQFEKFMAEHLKIGDETISASKQTAAEIIDAAVEYALKSEDPPPGVMYEDVLA
;
A
#
# COMPACT_ATOMS: atom_id res chain seq x y z
N MET A 1 15.39 9.19 -28.54
CA MET A 1 15.58 9.97 -27.30
C MET A 1 15.04 9.27 -26.06
N LEU A 2 13.96 8.50 -26.13
CA LEU A 2 13.37 7.73 -25.00
C LEU A 2 14.24 6.57 -24.47
N ILE A 3 15.06 5.93 -25.28
CA ILE A 3 15.90 4.78 -24.89
C ILE A 3 17.09 5.22 -24.00
N ARG A 4 17.63 6.43 -24.21
CA ARG A 4 18.71 6.98 -23.36
C ARG A 4 18.22 7.46 -21.97
N ALA A 5 16.98 7.90 -21.86
CA ALA A 5 16.41 8.32 -20.57
C ALA A 5 16.18 7.13 -19.63
N LYS A 6 15.72 5.97 -20.14
CA LYS A 6 15.55 4.75 -19.33
C LYS A 6 16.86 4.20 -18.76
N SER A 7 17.97 4.31 -19.51
CA SER A 7 19.29 3.85 -19.04
C SER A 7 19.90 4.77 -17.97
N LEU A 8 19.66 6.08 -18.04
CA LEU A 8 20.11 7.05 -17.03
C LEU A 8 19.32 6.96 -15.73
N ILE A 9 18.00 6.69 -15.79
CA ILE A 9 17.16 6.46 -14.62
C ILE A 9 17.61 5.17 -13.91
N GLY A 10 17.91 4.09 -14.64
CA GLY A 10 18.43 2.85 -14.06
C GLY A 10 19.75 3.04 -13.30
N ILE A 11 20.67 3.84 -13.85
CA ILE A 11 21.99 4.11 -13.23
C ILE A 11 21.84 4.96 -11.94
N LEU A 12 20.92 5.92 -11.91
CA LEU A 12 20.66 6.75 -10.72
C LEU A 12 19.99 5.97 -9.58
N ILE A 13 19.21 4.92 -9.87
CA ILE A 13 18.53 4.09 -8.87
C ILE A 13 19.49 3.08 -8.22
N VAL A 14 20.46 2.55 -8.95
CA VAL A 14 21.43 1.56 -8.45
C VAL A 14 22.26 2.09 -7.28
N GLY A 15 22.54 3.40 -7.20
CA GLY A 15 23.31 4.01 -6.12
C GLY A 15 22.54 4.19 -4.79
N ASP A 16 21.21 4.10 -4.82
CA ASP A 16 20.36 4.43 -3.67
C ASP A 16 19.88 3.18 -2.88
N ILE A 17 19.98 1.97 -3.46
CA ILE A 17 19.54 0.72 -2.85
C ILE A 17 20.73 -0.22 -2.61
N THR A 18 21.04 -0.44 -1.33
CA THR A 18 22.04 -1.44 -0.94
C THR A 18 21.53 -2.86 -1.15
N PRO A 19 22.41 -3.88 -1.33
CA PRO A 19 21.98 -5.28 -1.41
C PRO A 19 21.09 -5.72 -0.22
N THR A 20 21.41 -5.27 0.99
CA THR A 20 20.61 -5.54 2.20
C THR A 20 19.19 -4.96 2.09
N LYS A 21 19.07 -3.68 1.67
CA LYS A 21 17.76 -3.05 1.46
C LYS A 21 16.99 -3.72 0.32
N ALA A 22 17.66 -4.18 -0.72
CA ALA A 22 17.02 -4.91 -1.81
C ALA A 22 16.40 -6.24 -1.33
N LEU A 23 17.10 -6.98 -0.50
CA LEU A 23 16.57 -8.22 0.09
C LEU A 23 15.37 -7.94 1.02
N GLU A 24 15.42 -6.88 1.80
CA GLU A 24 14.29 -6.45 2.65
C GLU A 24 13.05 -6.11 1.81
N LEU A 25 13.22 -5.31 0.75
CA LEU A 25 12.15 -4.96 -0.19
C LEU A 25 11.56 -6.22 -0.86
N HIS A 26 12.43 -7.10 -1.34
CA HIS A 26 12.05 -8.34 -2.01
C HIS A 26 11.27 -9.28 -1.09
N GLN A 27 11.80 -9.56 0.11
CA GLN A 27 11.14 -10.42 1.08
C GLN A 27 9.76 -9.88 1.44
N LYS A 28 9.65 -8.57 1.69
CA LYS A 28 8.39 -7.94 2.06
C LYS A 28 7.35 -7.98 0.91
N MET A 29 7.78 -7.84 -0.35
CA MET A 29 6.86 -8.03 -1.49
C MET A 29 6.36 -9.47 -1.57
N TRP A 30 7.21 -10.48 -1.31
CA TRP A 30 6.79 -11.88 -1.26
C TRP A 30 5.88 -12.17 -0.07
N GLU A 31 6.13 -11.59 1.11
CA GLU A 31 5.21 -11.71 2.26
C GLU A 31 3.81 -11.24 1.88
N ILE A 32 3.68 -10.08 1.22
CA ILE A 32 2.38 -9.56 0.76
C ILE A 32 1.74 -10.50 -0.26
N ARG A 33 2.48 -10.91 -1.31
CA ARG A 33 1.98 -11.80 -2.34
C ARG A 33 1.45 -13.11 -1.75
N LEU A 34 2.21 -13.74 -0.87
CA LEU A 34 1.84 -15.02 -0.26
C LEU A 34 0.70 -14.87 0.75
N PHE A 35 0.65 -13.76 1.49
CA PHE A 35 -0.48 -13.44 2.36
C PHE A 35 -1.79 -13.33 1.56
N GLU A 36 -1.76 -12.56 0.48
CA GLU A 36 -2.94 -12.36 -0.38
C GLU A 36 -3.39 -13.65 -1.08
N LEU A 37 -2.45 -14.47 -1.55
CA LEU A 37 -2.76 -15.78 -2.14
C LEU A 37 -3.38 -16.71 -1.09
N SER A 38 -2.87 -16.71 0.14
CA SER A 38 -3.43 -17.48 1.27
C SER A 38 -4.82 -16.96 1.64
N ALA A 39 -5.02 -15.64 1.69
CA ALA A 39 -6.32 -15.04 1.93
C ALA A 39 -7.34 -15.42 0.84
N SER A 40 -6.95 -15.37 -0.44
CA SER A 40 -7.78 -15.81 -1.57
C SER A 40 -8.19 -17.29 -1.44
N ARG A 41 -7.22 -18.16 -1.13
CA ARG A 41 -7.49 -19.59 -0.93
C ARG A 41 -8.47 -19.83 0.21
N LEU A 42 -8.20 -19.27 1.38
CA LEU A 42 -9.04 -19.44 2.58
C LEU A 42 -10.45 -18.85 2.38
N TYR A 43 -10.58 -17.77 1.62
CA TYR A 43 -11.88 -17.20 1.24
C TYR A 43 -12.68 -18.17 0.37
N LYS A 44 -12.06 -18.78 -0.67
CA LYS A 44 -12.69 -19.75 -1.55
C LYS A 44 -13.08 -21.04 -0.81
N GLU A 45 -12.35 -21.40 0.23
CA GLU A 45 -12.65 -22.52 1.14
C GLU A 45 -13.78 -22.19 2.15
N GLY A 46 -14.24 -20.92 2.19
CA GLY A 46 -15.29 -20.47 3.12
C GLY A 46 -14.80 -20.19 4.54
N THR A 47 -13.50 -20.17 4.76
CA THR A 47 -12.89 -19.89 6.07
C THR A 47 -12.89 -18.41 6.43
N LEU A 48 -12.69 -17.54 5.43
CA LEU A 48 -12.70 -16.08 5.63
C LEU A 48 -14.08 -15.50 5.28
N PRO A 49 -14.77 -14.84 6.21
CA PRO A 49 -16.05 -14.19 5.96
C PRO A 49 -15.87 -12.80 5.31
N GLY A 50 -16.97 -12.26 4.80
CA GLY A 50 -17.08 -10.88 4.34
C GLY A 50 -16.51 -10.65 2.94
N PHE A 51 -16.04 -9.44 2.69
CA PHE A 51 -15.44 -9.04 1.41
C PHE A 51 -13.94 -8.83 1.57
N ILE A 52 -13.14 -9.42 0.68
CA ILE A 52 -11.70 -9.32 0.65
C ILE A 52 -11.27 -8.62 -0.63
N HIS A 53 -10.38 -7.63 -0.51
CA HIS A 53 -9.86 -6.85 -1.62
C HIS A 53 -8.36 -7.06 -1.74
N LEU A 54 -7.96 -7.97 -2.64
CA LEU A 54 -6.55 -8.36 -2.80
C LEU A 54 -5.71 -7.26 -3.44
N SER A 55 -4.50 -7.05 -2.94
CA SER A 55 -3.53 -6.08 -3.47
C SER A 55 -2.49 -6.69 -4.41
N ILE A 56 -2.73 -7.91 -4.91
CA ILE A 56 -1.83 -8.61 -5.83
C ILE A 56 -1.59 -7.76 -7.09
N GLY A 57 -0.31 -7.58 -7.43
CA GLY A 57 0.15 -6.71 -8.52
C GLY A 57 0.53 -5.30 -8.05
N GLN A 58 0.23 -4.92 -6.80
CA GLN A 58 0.50 -3.60 -6.21
C GLN A 58 1.52 -3.66 -5.05
N GLU A 59 2.22 -4.78 -4.88
CA GLU A 59 3.16 -5.00 -3.78
C GLU A 59 4.28 -3.96 -3.77
N ALA A 60 4.75 -3.56 -4.95
CA ALA A 60 5.79 -2.53 -5.07
C ALA A 60 5.34 -1.17 -4.51
N CYS A 61 4.06 -0.81 -4.68
CA CYS A 61 3.49 0.42 -4.13
C CYS A 61 3.54 0.42 -2.60
N ALA A 62 3.02 -0.64 -2.00
CA ALA A 62 2.98 -0.78 -0.54
C ALA A 62 4.39 -0.81 0.07
N VAL A 63 5.26 -1.66 -0.48
CA VAL A 63 6.62 -1.89 0.07
C VAL A 63 7.53 -0.70 -0.17
N GLY A 64 7.57 -0.19 -1.40
CA GLY A 64 8.40 0.96 -1.73
C GLY A 64 8.03 2.21 -0.93
N ALA A 65 6.73 2.42 -0.69
CA ALA A 65 6.27 3.54 0.12
C ALA A 65 6.56 3.35 1.61
N CYS A 66 6.17 2.22 2.20
CA CYS A 66 6.29 2.03 3.65
C CYS A 66 7.74 1.87 4.12
N LEU A 67 8.61 1.17 3.35
CA LEU A 67 10.01 0.98 3.74
C LEU A 67 10.88 2.24 3.52
N ALA A 68 10.35 3.26 2.86
CA ALA A 68 10.96 4.58 2.76
C ALA A 68 10.64 5.50 3.96
N LEU A 69 9.69 5.10 4.80
CA LEU A 69 9.30 5.84 6.01
C LEU A 69 10.15 5.43 7.23
N GLU A 70 10.18 6.28 8.23
CA GLU A 70 10.67 5.91 9.55
C GLU A 70 9.64 5.05 10.30
N SER A 71 10.11 4.23 11.25
CA SER A 71 9.24 3.31 12.00
C SER A 71 8.09 4.02 12.75
N ASN A 72 8.35 5.25 13.22
CA ASN A 72 7.39 6.07 13.95
C ASN A 72 6.50 6.97 13.08
N ASP A 73 6.66 6.95 11.74
CA ASP A 73 5.75 7.63 10.84
C ASP A 73 4.40 6.93 10.76
N TYR A 74 3.38 7.67 10.38
CA TYR A 74 2.02 7.17 10.26
C TYR A 74 1.64 6.87 8.82
N ILE A 75 0.82 5.84 8.64
CA ILE A 75 0.07 5.61 7.41
C ILE A 75 -1.42 5.55 7.69
N THR A 76 -2.21 5.97 6.70
CA THR A 76 -3.63 5.71 6.59
C THR A 76 -3.89 4.94 5.31
N SER A 77 -4.79 3.97 5.34
CA SER A 77 -4.95 3.01 4.27
C SER A 77 -6.38 2.94 3.75
N THR A 78 -6.65 2.04 2.82
CA THR A 78 -7.89 1.86 2.10
C THR A 78 -8.51 0.50 2.42
N HIS A 79 -9.64 0.16 1.77
CA HIS A 79 -10.23 -1.18 1.78
C HIS A 79 -9.29 -2.28 1.24
N ARG A 80 -8.26 -1.92 0.47
CA ARG A 80 -7.21 -2.81 -0.07
C ARG A 80 -5.91 -2.66 0.75
N GLY A 81 -6.05 -2.70 2.07
CA GLY A 81 -4.98 -2.28 2.98
C GLY A 81 -4.00 -3.34 3.44
N HIS A 82 -4.16 -4.62 3.07
CA HIS A 82 -3.32 -5.71 3.58
C HIS A 82 -1.84 -5.46 3.31
N GLY A 83 -1.51 -5.15 2.05
CA GLY A 83 -0.13 -4.85 1.65
C GLY A 83 0.46 -3.67 2.42
N HIS A 84 -0.29 -2.58 2.58
CA HIS A 84 0.15 -1.40 3.33
C HIS A 84 0.44 -1.71 4.79
N CYS A 85 -0.48 -2.44 5.45
CA CYS A 85 -0.34 -2.81 6.86
C CYS A 85 0.87 -3.73 7.07
N LEU A 86 1.03 -4.77 6.23
CA LEU A 86 2.18 -5.68 6.27
C LEU A 86 3.50 -4.95 6.01
N ALA A 87 3.53 -4.10 5.00
CA ALA A 87 4.73 -3.32 4.67
C ALA A 87 5.11 -2.34 5.80
N LYS A 88 4.14 -1.81 6.54
CA LYS A 88 4.38 -0.92 7.68
C LYS A 88 4.80 -1.66 8.96
N GLY A 89 4.66 -2.98 8.98
CA GLY A 89 5.13 -3.83 10.08
C GLY A 89 4.03 -4.47 10.92
N ALA A 90 2.77 -4.43 10.48
CA ALA A 90 1.71 -5.18 11.14
C ALA A 90 1.98 -6.69 11.11
N ALA A 91 1.68 -7.39 12.20
CA ALA A 91 1.96 -8.81 12.37
C ALA A 91 1.05 -9.66 11.45
N PRO A 92 1.61 -10.48 10.54
CA PRO A 92 0.82 -11.25 9.58
C PRO A 92 -0.17 -12.20 10.25
N GLY A 93 0.20 -12.83 11.38
CA GLY A 93 -0.66 -13.73 12.13
C GLY A 93 -1.90 -13.05 12.69
N ALA A 94 -1.73 -11.88 13.33
CA ALA A 94 -2.85 -11.09 13.86
C ALA A 94 -3.74 -10.55 12.72
N MET A 95 -3.15 -10.19 11.59
CA MET A 95 -3.91 -9.78 10.40
C MET A 95 -4.75 -10.93 9.84
N MET A 96 -4.15 -12.10 9.64
CA MET A 96 -4.87 -13.26 9.11
C MET A 96 -5.97 -13.72 10.11
N ALA A 97 -5.72 -13.65 11.41
CA ALA A 97 -6.70 -13.91 12.45
C ALA A 97 -7.87 -12.90 12.39
N GLU A 98 -7.60 -11.62 12.14
CA GLU A 98 -8.65 -10.60 11.97
C GLU A 98 -9.53 -10.89 10.74
N LEU A 99 -8.91 -11.27 9.60
CA LEU A 99 -9.64 -11.66 8.39
C LEU A 99 -10.53 -12.88 8.64
N ALA A 100 -10.07 -13.83 9.48
CA ALA A 100 -10.81 -15.03 9.86
C ALA A 100 -11.85 -14.79 10.97
N GLY A 101 -12.00 -13.56 11.46
CA GLY A 101 -12.94 -13.23 12.52
C GLY A 101 -12.55 -13.77 13.89
N LYS A 102 -11.25 -14.02 14.15
CA LYS A 102 -10.76 -14.67 15.38
C LYS A 102 -10.44 -13.66 16.48
N ALA A 103 -10.54 -14.14 17.74
CA ALA A 103 -10.32 -13.32 18.94
C ALA A 103 -8.91 -12.70 19.03
N THR A 104 -7.91 -13.32 18.39
CA THR A 104 -6.52 -12.85 18.38
C THR A 104 -6.22 -11.86 17.25
N GLY A 105 -7.23 -11.47 16.45
CA GLY A 105 -7.13 -10.42 15.46
C GLY A 105 -7.00 -9.02 16.08
N TYR A 106 -6.56 -8.04 15.29
CA TYR A 106 -6.32 -6.67 15.74
C TYR A 106 -7.54 -5.98 16.38
N SER A 107 -8.73 -6.28 15.88
CA SER A 107 -10.01 -5.80 16.43
C SER A 107 -10.83 -6.93 17.05
N LYS A 108 -10.18 -7.97 17.55
CA LYS A 108 -10.81 -9.18 18.10
C LYS A 108 -11.78 -9.83 17.11
N GLY A 109 -11.43 -9.81 15.81
CA GLY A 109 -12.21 -10.38 14.71
C GLY A 109 -13.44 -9.56 14.28
N ARG A 110 -13.59 -8.32 14.76
CA ARG A 110 -14.76 -7.47 14.46
C ARG A 110 -14.60 -6.55 13.26
N GLY A 111 -13.37 -6.21 12.89
CA GLY A 111 -13.06 -5.28 11.81
C GLY A 111 -12.97 -5.93 10.44
N GLY A 112 -12.44 -7.15 10.38
CA GLY A 112 -12.21 -7.88 9.14
C GLY A 112 -11.19 -7.21 8.22
N SER A 113 -11.23 -7.60 6.94
CA SER A 113 -10.26 -7.21 5.90
C SER A 113 -10.04 -5.70 5.76
N MET A 114 -11.11 -4.90 5.85
CA MET A 114 -11.06 -3.47 5.51
C MET A 114 -10.75 -2.53 6.68
N HIS A 115 -10.55 -3.06 7.90
CA HIS A 115 -10.44 -2.23 9.10
C HIS A 115 -9.25 -2.61 9.98
N ILE A 116 -8.17 -3.08 9.37
CA ILE A 116 -6.92 -3.37 10.07
C ILE A 116 -6.33 -2.05 10.60
N ALA A 117 -6.01 -2.02 11.89
CA ALA A 117 -5.33 -0.91 12.54
C ALA A 117 -4.29 -1.45 13.53
N ASP A 118 -3.10 -0.86 13.52
CA ASP A 118 -2.02 -1.13 14.47
C ASP A 118 -1.26 0.15 14.73
N VAL A 119 -1.74 0.89 15.71
CA VAL A 119 -1.15 2.20 16.06
C VAL A 119 0.28 2.07 16.58
N ALA A 120 0.65 0.91 17.13
CA ALA A 120 2.00 0.67 17.66
C ALA A 120 3.06 0.72 16.56
N VAL A 121 2.72 0.29 15.35
CA VAL A 121 3.61 0.36 14.17
C VAL A 121 3.25 1.52 13.24
N GLY A 122 2.35 2.43 13.66
CA GLY A 122 1.97 3.62 12.90
C GLY A 122 0.89 3.39 11.83
N VAL A 123 0.18 2.26 11.84
CA VAL A 123 -1.00 2.03 10.99
C VAL A 123 -2.24 2.60 11.69
N LEU A 124 -2.68 3.79 11.27
CA LEU A 124 -3.85 4.45 11.89
C LEU A 124 -5.19 3.85 11.46
N GLY A 125 -5.18 3.05 10.42
CA GLY A 125 -6.30 2.21 10.00
C GLY A 125 -6.45 2.09 8.50
N ALA A 126 -6.86 0.89 8.10
CA ALA A 126 -7.52 0.64 6.83
C ALA A 126 -8.97 1.16 6.91
N ASN A 127 -9.52 1.62 5.79
CA ASN A 127 -10.85 2.26 5.79
C ASN A 127 -11.62 1.95 4.51
N GLY A 128 -12.84 1.46 4.66
CA GLY A 128 -13.77 1.22 3.56
C GLY A 128 -14.36 2.50 2.95
N ILE A 129 -14.27 3.65 3.62
CA ILE A 129 -14.80 4.91 3.11
C ILE A 129 -13.80 5.56 2.16
N VAL A 130 -14.17 5.62 0.88
CA VAL A 130 -13.30 6.13 -0.18
C VAL A 130 -12.89 7.59 0.07
N GLY A 131 -11.58 7.87 0.03
CA GLY A 131 -11.03 9.22 0.20
C GLY A 131 -10.80 9.65 1.66
N GLN A 132 -11.27 8.90 2.67
CA GLN A 132 -11.12 9.27 4.09
C GLN A 132 -9.69 9.10 4.62
N SER A 133 -8.84 8.31 3.96
CA SER A 133 -7.43 8.22 4.32
C SER A 133 -6.71 9.58 4.30
N ALA A 134 -7.06 10.45 3.36
CA ALA A 134 -6.42 11.76 3.20
C ALA A 134 -6.65 12.71 4.41
N PRO A 135 -7.87 13.01 4.85
CA PRO A 135 -8.08 13.85 6.03
C PRO A 135 -7.56 13.23 7.33
N LEU A 136 -7.61 11.90 7.48
CA LEU A 136 -7.03 11.22 8.64
C LEU A 136 -5.51 11.42 8.71
N ALA A 137 -4.80 11.28 7.58
CA ALA A 137 -3.38 11.56 7.51
C ALA A 137 -3.05 13.02 7.80
N CYS A 138 -3.89 13.97 7.34
CA CYS A 138 -3.74 15.39 7.68
C CYS A 138 -3.86 15.63 9.20
N GLY A 139 -4.78 14.92 9.87
CA GLY A 139 -4.92 14.99 11.34
C GLY A 139 -3.66 14.48 12.06
N ALA A 140 -3.10 13.36 11.62
CA ALA A 140 -1.84 12.84 12.15
C ALA A 140 -0.66 13.79 11.91
N ALA A 141 -0.54 14.31 10.68
CA ALA A 141 0.50 15.28 10.31
C ALA A 141 0.37 16.59 11.11
N TYR A 142 -0.85 17.08 11.31
CA TYR A 142 -1.11 18.24 12.17
C TYR A 142 -0.70 17.98 13.62
N THR A 143 -1.00 16.80 14.14
CA THR A 143 -0.56 16.39 15.49
C THR A 143 0.97 16.41 15.60
N ALA A 144 1.68 15.88 14.60
CA ALA A 144 3.13 15.90 14.55
C ALA A 144 3.67 17.36 14.55
N GLN A 145 3.05 18.24 13.78
CA GLN A 145 3.41 19.65 13.70
C GLN A 145 3.20 20.38 15.05
N VAL A 146 2.04 20.18 15.68
CA VAL A 146 1.72 20.79 16.99
C VAL A 146 2.66 20.28 18.09
N LYS A 147 2.94 18.98 18.11
CA LYS A 147 3.87 18.35 19.06
C LYS A 147 5.34 18.59 18.72
N LYS A 148 5.62 19.22 17.57
CA LYS A 148 6.98 19.48 17.07
C LYS A 148 7.82 18.21 16.95
N THR A 149 7.20 17.08 16.61
CA THR A 149 7.91 15.87 16.23
C THR A 149 8.38 15.97 14.79
N LYS A 150 9.24 15.05 14.36
CA LYS A 150 9.66 14.97 12.96
C LYS A 150 8.86 13.93 12.16
N GLN A 151 7.81 13.39 12.76
CA GLN A 151 6.94 12.41 12.11
C GLN A 151 6.21 13.02 10.92
N LEU A 152 5.95 12.19 9.94
CA LEU A 152 5.06 12.51 8.83
C LEU A 152 3.91 11.50 8.79
N ALA A 153 2.91 11.79 7.97
CA ALA A 153 1.85 10.86 7.64
C ALA A 153 1.81 10.61 6.13
N LEU A 154 1.58 9.37 5.72
CA LEU A 154 1.36 9.00 4.32
C LEU A 154 -0.06 8.46 4.17
N ALA A 155 -0.84 9.06 3.26
CA ALA A 155 -2.20 8.65 2.93
C ALA A 155 -2.21 7.81 1.66
N PHE A 156 -2.58 6.54 1.75
CA PHE A 156 -2.84 5.71 0.58
C PHE A 156 -4.28 5.88 0.09
N PHE A 157 -4.48 6.00 -1.21
CA PHE A 157 -5.79 5.98 -1.86
C PHE A 157 -5.67 5.65 -3.35
N GLY A 158 -6.76 5.21 -3.96
CA GLY A 158 -6.82 4.97 -5.40
C GLY A 158 -7.15 6.22 -6.20
N GLU A 159 -6.95 6.18 -7.53
CA GLU A 159 -7.26 7.30 -8.42
C GLU A 159 -8.74 7.71 -8.40
N GLY A 160 -9.65 6.76 -8.18
CA GLY A 160 -11.08 7.04 -8.02
C GLY A 160 -11.38 7.96 -6.84
N ALA A 161 -10.61 7.85 -5.76
CA ALA A 161 -10.74 8.71 -4.60
C ALA A 161 -10.37 10.18 -4.89
N THR A 162 -9.58 10.44 -5.92
CA THR A 162 -9.16 11.81 -6.27
C THR A 162 -10.29 12.72 -6.73
N GLY A 163 -11.48 12.17 -6.99
CA GLY A 163 -12.71 12.92 -7.26
C GLY A 163 -13.56 13.18 -6.01
N ALA A 164 -13.21 12.59 -4.86
CA ALA A 164 -13.96 12.74 -3.62
C ALA A 164 -13.65 14.08 -2.92
N GLY A 165 -14.69 14.78 -2.42
CA GLY A 165 -14.57 16.05 -1.70
C GLY A 165 -13.54 16.03 -0.58
N PRO A 166 -13.54 15.04 0.32
CA PRO A 166 -12.57 14.95 1.42
C PRO A 166 -11.09 14.95 0.99
N VAL A 167 -10.75 14.39 -0.18
CA VAL A 167 -9.37 14.43 -0.70
C VAL A 167 -9.00 15.85 -1.12
N HIS A 168 -9.90 16.57 -1.78
CA HIS A 168 -9.71 17.96 -2.16
C HIS A 168 -9.55 18.90 -0.95
N GLU A 169 -10.40 18.72 0.06
CA GLU A 169 -10.35 19.47 1.32
C GLU A 169 -9.04 19.18 2.07
N ALA A 170 -8.63 17.92 2.15
CA ALA A 170 -7.36 17.50 2.77
C ALA A 170 -6.14 18.10 2.05
N MET A 171 -6.11 18.07 0.71
CA MET A 171 -5.03 18.69 -0.06
C MET A 171 -4.95 20.20 0.17
N ASN A 172 -6.10 20.88 0.21
CA ASN A 172 -6.15 22.31 0.45
C ASN A 172 -5.62 22.68 1.84
N ILE A 173 -6.11 22.02 2.89
CA ILE A 173 -5.68 22.33 4.27
C ILE A 173 -4.22 21.96 4.51
N ALA A 174 -3.76 20.83 3.93
CA ALA A 174 -2.37 20.42 4.01
C ALA A 174 -1.42 21.45 3.39
N ALA A 175 -1.81 22.02 2.25
CA ALA A 175 -1.04 23.06 1.58
C ALA A 175 -0.97 24.36 2.40
N ILE A 176 -2.11 24.85 2.89
CA ILE A 176 -2.20 26.09 3.70
C ILE A 176 -1.37 25.98 4.96
N TRP A 177 -1.43 24.85 5.67
CA TRP A 177 -0.72 24.65 6.92
C TRP A 177 0.66 24.03 6.76
N LYS A 178 1.08 23.74 5.52
CA LYS A 178 2.36 23.08 5.19
C LYS A 178 2.56 21.80 6.02
N LEU A 179 1.50 20.98 6.07
CA LEU A 179 1.52 19.74 6.86
C LEU A 179 2.56 18.76 6.32
N PRO A 180 3.26 18.01 7.18
CA PRO A 180 4.18 16.95 6.77
C PRO A 180 3.39 15.70 6.34
N VAL A 181 2.74 15.76 5.17
CA VAL A 181 1.92 14.68 4.63
C VAL A 181 2.33 14.33 3.19
N ILE A 182 2.33 13.04 2.89
CA ILE A 182 2.50 12.51 1.54
C ILE A 182 1.16 11.92 1.12
N PHE A 183 0.59 12.41 0.04
CA PHE A 183 -0.57 11.83 -0.62
C PHE A 183 -0.09 10.82 -1.66
N PHE A 184 -0.30 9.52 -1.40
CA PHE A 184 0.16 8.43 -2.27
C PHE A 184 -1.03 7.77 -2.97
N CYS A 185 -1.14 8.01 -4.27
CA CYS A 185 -2.21 7.49 -5.11
C CYS A 185 -1.76 6.24 -5.87
N GLU A 186 -2.36 5.09 -5.58
CA GLU A 186 -2.23 3.87 -6.36
C GLU A 186 -3.18 3.93 -7.57
N SER A 187 -2.69 4.45 -8.69
CA SER A 187 -3.44 4.59 -9.93
C SER A 187 -3.45 3.26 -10.68
N ASN A 188 -4.41 2.40 -10.34
CA ASN A 188 -4.46 0.99 -10.78
C ASN A 188 -5.42 0.75 -11.95
N ARG A 189 -5.83 1.81 -12.65
CA ARG A 189 -6.65 1.89 -13.87
C ARG A 189 -8.15 1.75 -13.67
N TYR A 190 -8.66 1.31 -12.52
CA TYR A 190 -10.08 1.09 -12.28
C TYR A 190 -10.52 1.62 -10.91
N ALA A 191 -11.47 2.53 -10.90
CA ALA A 191 -12.21 2.87 -9.70
C ALA A 191 -13.39 1.90 -9.59
N GLU A 192 -13.28 0.90 -8.72
CA GLU A 192 -14.22 -0.22 -8.64
C GLU A 192 -14.40 -0.91 -10.00
N LEU A 193 -15.48 -0.62 -10.71
CA LEU A 193 -15.80 -1.19 -12.03
C LEU A 193 -15.54 -0.21 -13.18
N SER A 194 -15.26 1.07 -12.86
CA SER A 194 -15.13 2.14 -13.84
C SER A 194 -13.67 2.30 -14.31
N PRO A 195 -13.39 2.23 -15.61
CA PRO A 195 -12.04 2.44 -16.13
C PRO A 195 -11.62 3.91 -15.95
N TYR A 196 -10.28 4.12 -15.86
CA TYR A 196 -9.65 5.42 -15.57
C TYR A 196 -10.22 6.59 -16.39
N ASP A 197 -10.32 6.43 -17.70
CA ASP A 197 -10.76 7.48 -18.64
C ASP A 197 -12.25 7.84 -18.57
N VAL A 198 -13.04 7.08 -17.81
CA VAL A 198 -14.46 7.36 -17.56
C VAL A 198 -14.63 8.30 -16.36
N HIS A 199 -13.73 8.24 -15.37
CA HIS A 199 -13.86 9.00 -14.13
C HIS A 199 -12.73 10.01 -13.88
N VAL A 200 -11.66 10.00 -14.70
CA VAL A 200 -10.55 10.95 -14.63
C VAL A 200 -10.34 11.62 -15.99
N SER A 201 -10.41 12.94 -16.02
CA SER A 201 -10.27 13.75 -17.25
C SER A 201 -8.84 14.13 -17.62
N VAL A 202 -7.87 13.85 -16.75
CA VAL A 202 -6.45 14.18 -16.94
C VAL A 202 -5.60 12.93 -17.09
N PRO A 203 -4.48 12.95 -17.84
CA PRO A 203 -3.67 11.76 -18.04
C PRO A 203 -2.97 11.29 -16.75
N ASN A 204 -2.69 12.19 -15.83
CA ASN A 204 -2.09 11.92 -14.53
C ASN A 204 -2.82 12.72 -13.44
N VAL A 205 -3.29 12.04 -12.39
CA VAL A 205 -3.98 12.71 -11.28
C VAL A 205 -3.02 13.52 -10.40
N SER A 206 -1.73 13.27 -10.47
CA SER A 206 -0.68 14.02 -9.77
C SER A 206 -0.69 15.52 -10.11
N VAL A 207 -1.16 15.90 -11.31
CA VAL A 207 -1.27 17.31 -11.72
C VAL A 207 -2.24 18.11 -10.85
N ARG A 208 -3.19 17.44 -10.17
CA ARG A 208 -4.16 18.08 -9.28
C ARG A 208 -3.50 18.78 -8.10
N ALA A 209 -2.33 18.30 -7.65
CA ALA A 209 -1.55 18.94 -6.58
C ALA A 209 -1.17 20.39 -6.91
N HIS A 210 -0.92 20.71 -8.16
CA HIS A 210 -0.57 22.05 -8.59
C HIS A 210 -1.68 23.08 -8.34
N ASN A 211 -2.94 22.65 -8.35
CA ASN A 211 -4.07 23.53 -8.05
C ASN A 211 -4.08 24.01 -6.59
N TYR A 212 -3.37 23.29 -5.71
CA TYR A 212 -3.19 23.64 -4.29
C TYR A 212 -1.81 24.20 -3.97
N GLY A 213 -0.98 24.41 -5.00
CA GLY A 213 0.33 25.07 -4.88
C GLY A 213 1.45 24.17 -4.34
N PHE A 214 1.33 22.83 -4.44
CA PHE A 214 2.40 21.92 -4.05
C PHE A 214 2.75 20.89 -5.16
N ARG A 215 3.84 20.17 -4.96
CA ARG A 215 4.42 19.29 -5.96
C ARG A 215 3.63 17.99 -6.10
N GLY A 216 3.32 17.64 -7.36
CA GLY A 216 2.86 16.31 -7.75
C GLY A 216 3.88 15.64 -8.68
N LEU A 217 4.05 14.33 -8.54
CA LEU A 217 4.89 13.52 -9.42
C LEU A 217 4.23 12.19 -9.74
N THR A 218 4.56 11.61 -10.89
CA THR A 218 4.09 10.29 -11.33
C THR A 218 5.27 9.36 -11.45
N VAL A 219 5.13 8.13 -10.92
CA VAL A 219 6.16 7.08 -10.91
C VAL A 219 5.59 5.78 -11.47
N ASP A 220 6.47 4.87 -11.87
CA ASP A 220 6.09 3.50 -12.22
C ASP A 220 5.77 2.71 -10.94
N GLY A 221 4.49 2.40 -10.76
CA GLY A 221 3.96 1.67 -9.61
C GLY A 221 4.34 0.17 -9.59
N SER A 222 4.96 -0.35 -10.65
CA SER A 222 5.54 -1.70 -10.68
C SER A 222 7.02 -1.73 -10.26
N ASN A 223 7.65 -0.56 -10.14
CA ASN A 223 9.08 -0.42 -9.82
C ASN A 223 9.28 -0.02 -8.36
N VAL A 224 9.52 -1.00 -7.48
CA VAL A 224 9.70 -0.77 -6.04
C VAL A 224 10.87 0.17 -5.72
N ALA A 225 11.94 0.13 -6.52
CA ALA A 225 13.11 0.97 -6.33
C ALA A 225 12.82 2.45 -6.64
N GLU A 226 12.07 2.70 -7.70
CA GLU A 226 11.63 4.06 -8.08
C GLU A 226 10.69 4.65 -7.02
N ILE A 227 9.74 3.84 -6.53
CA ILE A 227 8.80 4.26 -5.47
C ILE A 227 9.56 4.56 -4.18
N TYR A 228 10.45 3.66 -3.76
CA TYR A 228 11.28 3.85 -2.55
C TYR A 228 12.04 5.18 -2.61
N LYS A 229 12.70 5.46 -3.73
CA LYS A 229 13.42 6.72 -3.94
C LYS A 229 12.50 7.94 -3.92
N ALA A 230 11.38 7.87 -4.63
CA ALA A 230 10.42 8.98 -4.72
C ALA A 230 9.85 9.32 -3.33
N VAL A 231 9.45 8.30 -2.56
CA VAL A 231 8.91 8.50 -1.21
C VAL A 231 9.99 8.95 -0.24
N SER A 232 11.21 8.39 -0.29
CA SER A 232 12.34 8.85 0.54
C SER A 232 12.64 10.34 0.30
N THR A 233 12.65 10.78 -0.97
CA THR A 233 12.85 12.19 -1.32
C THR A 233 11.70 13.06 -0.82
N ALA A 234 10.45 12.61 -1.02
CA ALA A 234 9.27 13.32 -0.53
C ALA A 234 9.27 13.41 1.02
N ALA A 235 9.65 12.34 1.71
CA ALA A 235 9.75 12.30 3.16
C ALA A 235 10.75 13.33 3.69
N ALA A 236 11.92 13.44 3.05
CA ALA A 236 12.90 14.47 3.40
C ALA A 236 12.35 15.90 3.18
N ASP A 237 11.66 16.13 2.07
CA ASP A 237 11.05 17.43 1.75
C ASP A 237 9.97 17.83 2.76
N VAL A 238 9.04 16.94 3.09
CA VAL A 238 7.94 17.27 4.01
C VAL A 238 8.44 17.44 5.44
N ARG A 239 9.45 16.66 5.87
CA ARG A 239 10.14 16.86 7.18
C ARG A 239 10.89 18.18 7.23
N GLY A 240 11.39 18.64 6.09
CA GLY A 240 12.03 19.95 5.93
C GLY A 240 11.07 21.13 5.98
N GLY A 241 9.75 20.89 6.10
CA GLY A 241 8.73 21.95 6.18
C GLY A 241 8.34 22.54 4.81
N ASN A 242 8.67 21.85 3.70
CA ASN A 242 8.35 22.31 2.35
C ASN A 242 6.89 22.09 1.94
N GLY A 243 6.06 21.57 2.87
CA GLY A 243 4.64 21.29 2.64
C GLY A 243 4.40 19.88 2.06
N PRO A 244 3.15 19.58 1.69
CA PRO A 244 2.78 18.25 1.23
C PRO A 244 3.38 17.90 -0.14
N VAL A 245 3.40 16.59 -0.44
CA VAL A 245 3.78 16.06 -1.77
C VAL A 245 2.70 15.06 -2.20
N PHE A 246 2.35 15.07 -3.50
CA PHE A 246 1.48 14.06 -4.12
C PHE A 246 2.32 13.13 -4.99
N ILE A 247 2.20 11.82 -4.77
CA ILE A 247 2.84 10.79 -5.60
C ILE A 247 1.74 9.95 -6.23
N GLU A 248 1.70 9.89 -7.56
CA GLU A 248 0.87 8.97 -8.33
C GLU A 248 1.73 7.79 -8.79
N ALA A 249 1.47 6.60 -8.25
CA ALA A 249 2.10 5.36 -8.67
C ALA A 249 1.19 4.64 -9.67
N LYS A 250 1.60 4.58 -10.94
CA LYS A 250 0.83 3.90 -11.99
C LYS A 250 1.08 2.40 -11.96
N THR A 251 0.06 1.66 -11.60
CA THR A 251 0.12 0.21 -11.40
C THR A 251 -1.07 -0.50 -12.06
N HIS A 252 -1.23 -1.79 -11.80
CA HIS A 252 -2.34 -2.59 -12.30
C HIS A 252 -2.92 -3.44 -11.18
N ARG A 253 -4.25 -3.42 -11.04
CA ARG A 253 -4.98 -4.37 -10.21
C ARG A 253 -5.15 -5.67 -11.00
N TRP A 254 -4.55 -6.78 -10.53
CA TRP A 254 -4.60 -8.06 -11.24
C TRP A 254 -5.89 -8.84 -11.04
N HIS A 255 -6.47 -8.71 -9.86
CA HIS A 255 -7.74 -9.34 -9.49
C HIS A 255 -8.91 -8.36 -9.64
N GLY A 256 -10.13 -8.86 -9.51
CA GLY A 256 -11.32 -8.03 -9.49
C GLY A 256 -11.31 -6.99 -8.36
N HIS A 257 -12.38 -6.22 -8.24
CA HIS A 257 -12.48 -5.24 -7.17
C HIS A 257 -12.45 -5.93 -5.81
N TYR A 258 -13.14 -7.04 -5.67
CA TYR A 258 -13.11 -7.95 -4.51
C TYR A 258 -12.88 -9.40 -4.97
N GLU A 259 -12.55 -10.29 -4.05
CA GLU A 259 -12.39 -11.71 -4.37
C GLU A 259 -13.76 -12.33 -4.70
N GLY A 260 -13.85 -12.99 -5.84
CA GLY A 260 -15.09 -13.49 -6.42
C GLY A 260 -15.77 -12.55 -7.44
N ASP A 261 -15.19 -11.37 -7.68
CA ASP A 261 -15.64 -10.47 -8.76
C ASP A 261 -15.43 -11.14 -10.13
N PRO A 262 -16.49 -11.27 -10.96
CA PRO A 262 -16.39 -11.92 -12.27
C PRO A 262 -15.66 -11.10 -13.34
N MET A 263 -15.27 -9.86 -13.05
CA MET A 263 -14.49 -8.95 -13.91
C MET A 263 -15.10 -8.74 -15.31
N THR A 264 -16.41 -8.82 -15.45
CA THR A 264 -17.09 -8.67 -16.75
C THR A 264 -16.95 -7.27 -17.35
N TYR A 265 -16.68 -6.27 -16.54
CA TYR A 265 -16.46 -4.87 -16.91
C TYR A 265 -15.08 -4.59 -17.52
N LEU A 266 -14.12 -5.50 -17.39
CA LEU A 266 -12.80 -5.28 -17.95
C LEU A 266 -12.88 -5.20 -19.48
N ARG A 267 -12.27 -4.16 -20.03
CA ARG A 267 -12.11 -3.99 -21.47
C ARG A 267 -11.21 -5.08 -22.04
N PRO A 268 -11.40 -5.50 -23.30
CA PRO A 268 -10.54 -6.52 -23.92
C PRO A 268 -9.04 -6.24 -23.80
N ALA A 269 -8.63 -4.98 -24.02
CA ALA A 269 -7.23 -4.56 -23.87
C ALA A 269 -6.69 -4.65 -22.44
N ASP A 270 -7.55 -4.60 -21.42
CA ASP A 270 -7.16 -4.67 -20.00
C ASP A 270 -7.19 -6.12 -19.48
N ARG A 271 -7.77 -7.05 -20.26
CA ARG A 271 -7.74 -8.49 -19.96
C ARG A 271 -6.41 -9.13 -20.31
N ASP A 272 -5.66 -8.49 -21.18
CA ASP A 272 -4.35 -8.99 -21.60
C ASP A 272 -3.38 -8.98 -20.44
N THR A 273 -2.96 -10.18 -20.04
CA THR A 273 -2.00 -10.35 -18.93
C THR A 273 -0.59 -9.92 -19.31
N GLU A 274 -0.27 -9.81 -20.61
CA GLU A 274 1.06 -9.38 -21.08
C GLU A 274 1.36 -7.92 -20.76
N ILE A 275 0.33 -7.09 -20.56
CA ILE A 275 0.52 -5.71 -20.10
C ILE A 275 0.77 -5.60 -18.58
N ARG A 276 0.58 -6.69 -17.85
CA ARG A 276 0.75 -6.73 -16.40
C ARG A 276 2.21 -7.05 -16.08
N VAL A 277 2.93 -6.04 -15.65
CA VAL A 277 4.29 -6.23 -15.17
C VAL A 277 4.23 -6.78 -13.74
N ASP A 278 4.81 -7.96 -13.52
CA ASP A 278 4.97 -8.48 -12.16
C ASP A 278 6.07 -7.69 -11.43
N PRO A 279 5.73 -6.90 -10.37
CA PRO A 279 6.69 -6.07 -9.68
C PRO A 279 7.79 -6.87 -8.99
N ILE A 280 7.50 -8.10 -8.55
CA ILE A 280 8.47 -8.97 -7.88
C ILE A 280 9.47 -9.50 -8.90
N MET A 281 8.99 -10.08 -9.99
CA MET A 281 9.85 -10.62 -11.05
C MET A 281 10.71 -9.54 -11.70
N GLN A 282 10.16 -8.33 -11.89
CA GLN A 282 10.92 -7.19 -12.37
C GLN A 282 12.05 -6.82 -11.41
N PHE A 283 11.77 -6.85 -10.11
CA PHE A 283 12.76 -6.50 -9.11
C PHE A 283 13.82 -7.60 -8.92
N GLU A 284 13.45 -8.88 -9.00
CA GLU A 284 14.41 -10.01 -9.01
C GLU A 284 15.42 -9.88 -10.16
N LYS A 285 14.94 -9.54 -11.35
CA LYS A 285 15.81 -9.25 -12.48
C LYS A 285 16.76 -8.07 -12.19
N PHE A 286 16.27 -7.00 -11.60
CA PHE A 286 17.09 -5.87 -11.19
C PHE A 286 18.15 -6.29 -10.16
N MET A 287 17.78 -7.08 -9.14
CA MET A 287 18.69 -7.58 -8.12
C MET A 287 19.83 -8.42 -8.75
N ALA A 288 19.52 -9.31 -9.66
CA ALA A 288 20.51 -10.14 -10.34
C ALA A 288 21.41 -9.31 -11.28
N GLU A 289 20.83 -8.47 -12.15
CA GLU A 289 21.57 -7.75 -13.19
C GLU A 289 22.38 -6.57 -12.66
N HIS A 290 21.86 -5.82 -11.70
CA HIS A 290 22.46 -4.56 -11.23
C HIS A 290 23.13 -4.67 -9.87
N LEU A 291 22.56 -5.43 -8.93
CA LEU A 291 23.13 -5.60 -7.59
C LEU A 291 23.97 -6.88 -7.45
N LYS A 292 23.99 -7.73 -8.49
CA LYS A 292 24.75 -8.98 -8.51
C LYS A 292 24.40 -9.95 -7.37
N ILE A 293 23.13 -9.94 -6.95
CA ILE A 293 22.60 -10.88 -5.96
C ILE A 293 22.29 -12.19 -6.66
N GLY A 294 22.86 -13.30 -6.17
CA GLY A 294 22.70 -14.63 -6.77
C GLY A 294 21.31 -15.24 -6.50
N ASP A 295 20.91 -16.15 -7.41
CA ASP A 295 19.60 -16.81 -7.39
C ASP A 295 19.32 -17.56 -6.07
N GLU A 296 20.34 -18.16 -5.46
CA GLU A 296 20.21 -18.84 -4.16
C GLU A 296 19.76 -17.87 -3.05
N THR A 297 20.32 -16.65 -3.03
CA THR A 297 19.99 -15.62 -2.04
C THR A 297 18.58 -15.08 -2.28
N ILE A 298 18.21 -14.88 -3.55
CA ILE A 298 16.84 -14.47 -3.94
C ILE A 298 15.84 -15.54 -3.52
N SER A 299 16.12 -16.80 -3.81
CA SER A 299 15.27 -17.94 -3.45
C SER A 299 15.13 -18.11 -1.93
N ALA A 300 16.22 -17.94 -1.18
CA ALA A 300 16.19 -17.99 0.28
C ALA A 300 15.32 -16.88 0.89
N SER A 301 15.37 -15.67 0.33
CA SER A 301 14.51 -14.55 0.75
C SER A 301 13.02 -14.86 0.54
N LYS A 302 12.67 -15.45 -0.60
CA LYS A 302 11.30 -15.92 -0.88
C LYS A 302 10.86 -17.03 0.07
N GLN A 303 11.76 -18.00 0.35
CA GLN A 303 11.46 -19.10 1.28
C GLN A 303 11.18 -18.58 2.70
N THR A 304 11.96 -17.61 3.17
CA THR A 304 11.73 -16.94 4.46
C THR A 304 10.34 -16.29 4.51
N ALA A 305 9.95 -15.60 3.44
CA ALA A 305 8.60 -15.01 3.35
C ALA A 305 7.50 -16.10 3.42
N ALA A 306 7.72 -17.25 2.76
CA ALA A 306 6.75 -18.35 2.80
C ALA A 306 6.59 -18.91 4.21
N GLU A 307 7.68 -19.15 4.91
CA GLU A 307 7.65 -19.66 6.30
C GLU A 307 6.93 -18.70 7.25
N ILE A 308 7.12 -17.38 7.08
CA ILE A 308 6.40 -16.36 7.87
C ILE A 308 4.90 -16.42 7.61
N ILE A 309 4.48 -16.54 6.36
CA ILE A 309 3.06 -16.53 6.01
C ILE A 309 2.38 -17.87 6.35
N ASP A 310 3.06 -18.99 6.18
CA ASP A 310 2.54 -20.29 6.60
C ASP A 310 2.30 -20.31 8.11
N ALA A 311 3.24 -19.80 8.90
CA ALA A 311 3.06 -19.64 10.35
C ALA A 311 1.92 -18.69 10.70
N ALA A 312 1.70 -17.62 9.92
CA ALA A 312 0.60 -16.68 10.12
C ALA A 312 -0.77 -17.33 9.86
N VAL A 313 -0.87 -18.15 8.81
CA VAL A 313 -2.07 -18.93 8.50
C VAL A 313 -2.36 -19.93 9.61
N GLU A 314 -1.33 -20.68 10.03
CA GLU A 314 -1.47 -21.65 11.12
C GLU A 314 -1.93 -20.99 12.43
N TYR A 315 -1.35 -19.83 12.77
CA TYR A 315 -1.74 -19.03 13.93
C TYR A 315 -3.23 -18.65 13.88
N ALA A 316 -3.69 -18.14 12.73
CA ALA A 316 -5.08 -17.72 12.56
C ALA A 316 -6.05 -18.91 12.68
N LEU A 317 -5.73 -20.03 12.04
CA LEU A 317 -6.58 -21.22 12.05
C LEU A 317 -6.66 -21.91 13.44
N LYS A 318 -5.62 -21.78 14.26
CA LYS A 318 -5.59 -22.28 15.64
C LYS A 318 -6.22 -21.33 16.66
N SER A 319 -6.47 -20.09 16.27
CA SER A 319 -7.04 -19.07 17.14
C SER A 319 -8.52 -19.34 17.42
N GLU A 320 -8.93 -19.08 18.64
CA GLU A 320 -10.32 -19.23 19.07
C GLU A 320 -11.24 -18.18 18.46
N ASP A 321 -12.52 -18.53 18.35
CA ASP A 321 -13.56 -17.57 18.00
C ASP A 321 -13.79 -16.61 19.18
N PRO A 322 -14.12 -15.33 18.91
CA PRO A 322 -14.45 -14.40 19.97
C PRO A 322 -15.74 -14.85 20.70
N PRO A 323 -15.79 -14.76 22.04
CA PRO A 323 -17.00 -15.11 22.79
C PRO A 323 -18.14 -14.13 22.40
N PRO A 324 -19.42 -14.55 22.40
CA PRO A 324 -20.55 -13.71 21.99
C PRO A 324 -20.64 -12.37 22.74
N GLY A 325 -20.17 -12.30 23.97
CA GLY A 325 -20.16 -11.08 24.79
C GLY A 325 -19.29 -9.96 24.25
N VAL A 326 -18.26 -10.29 23.47
CA VAL A 326 -17.30 -9.34 22.88
C VAL A 326 -17.99 -8.29 21.99
N MET A 327 -19.16 -8.60 21.44
CA MET A 327 -19.91 -7.64 20.61
C MET A 327 -20.36 -6.39 21.36
N TYR A 328 -20.41 -6.43 22.69
CA TYR A 328 -20.79 -5.30 23.55
C TYR A 328 -19.58 -4.59 24.18
N GLU A 329 -18.37 -5.14 24.00
CA GLU A 329 -17.13 -4.54 24.52
C GLU A 329 -16.61 -3.46 23.58
N ASP A 330 -15.86 -2.51 24.12
CA ASP A 330 -15.16 -1.44 23.39
C ASP A 330 -16.06 -0.58 22.47
N VAL A 331 -17.37 -0.54 22.73
CA VAL A 331 -18.34 0.27 21.97
C VAL A 331 -18.49 1.66 22.57
N LEU A 332 -18.40 1.75 23.88
CA LEU A 332 -18.45 2.99 24.66
C LEU A 332 -17.22 3.04 25.58
N ALA A 333 -16.66 4.24 25.75
CA ALA A 333 -15.56 4.51 26.68
C ALA A 333 -16.05 4.55 28.13
#